data_6c972aed58c0b341762e889e0c891642
#
_entry.id   6c972aed58c0b341762e889e0c891642
#
_cell.length_a   1.000
_cell.length_b   1.000
_cell.length_c   1.000
_cell.angle_alpha   90.00
_cell.angle_beta   90.00
_cell.angle_gamma   90.00
#
_symmetry.space_group_name_H-M   'P 1'
#
loop_
_entity.id
_entity.type
_entity.pdbx_description
1 polymer ?
#
loop_
_entity_poly.entity_id
_entity_poly.type
_entity_poly.pdbx_seq_one_letter_code
_entity_poly.pdbx_strand_id
1 'polypeptide(L)'
;MKCFKRRAVTAFAMAVFSLCASSLLQAQDAPPGDAGNGKRLYLADGCFTCHGRSGQGGAFNGPAPSLAKTEMPFDGFKAQLRDPANDMPAYSTAVLSDQEIADMYAFVQSLPGARSAKDIPILND
;
A
#
# COMPACT_ATOMS: atom_id res chain seq x y z
N MET A 1 -12.68 53.35 -52.99
CA MET A 1 -12.34 52.10 -53.67
C MET A 1 -11.28 51.37 -52.88
N LYS A 2 -11.50 50.04 -52.66
CA LYS A 2 -10.63 49.01 -52.12
C LYS A 2 -10.62 48.82 -50.61
N CYS A 3 -11.72 48.25 -50.21
CA CYS A 3 -11.80 47.23 -49.17
C CYS A 3 -10.94 46.00 -49.56
N PHE A 4 -10.33 45.32 -48.65
CA PHE A 4 -10.14 43.86 -48.61
C PHE A 4 -8.84 43.42 -47.91
N LYS A 5 -9.04 42.52 -46.97
CA LYS A 5 -8.11 41.55 -46.37
C LYS A 5 -7.58 41.88 -44.98
N ARG A 6 -8.45 41.69 -44.02
CA ARG A 6 -8.04 41.27 -42.64
C ARG A 6 -8.98 40.16 -42.17
N ARG A 7 -8.76 38.95 -42.62
CA ARG A 7 -9.35 37.73 -42.04
C ARG A 7 -8.43 36.56 -42.44
N ALA A 8 -7.59 36.11 -41.55
CA ALA A 8 -7.02 34.76 -41.47
C ALA A 8 -5.70 34.71 -40.66
N VAL A 9 -5.73 35.04 -39.37
CA VAL A 9 -4.61 34.70 -38.47
C VAL A 9 -5.11 34.38 -37.04
N THR A 10 -6.31 33.92 -36.85
CA THR A 10 -6.82 33.61 -35.48
C THR A 10 -7.36 32.20 -35.33
N ALA A 11 -6.85 31.22 -36.08
CA ALA A 11 -7.34 29.84 -35.98
C ALA A 11 -6.25 28.78 -35.70
N PHE A 12 -5.06 29.15 -35.20
CA PHE A 12 -3.99 28.16 -34.97
C PHE A 12 -3.41 28.12 -33.55
N ALA A 13 -4.02 28.75 -32.58
CA ALA A 13 -3.50 28.87 -31.22
C ALA A 13 -4.29 28.08 -30.14
N MET A 14 -5.26 27.24 -30.48
CA MET A 14 -6.07 26.49 -29.48
C MET A 14 -5.94 24.98 -29.54
N ALA A 15 -4.93 24.42 -30.19
CA ALA A 15 -4.81 22.98 -30.33
C ALA A 15 -3.64 22.36 -29.54
N VAL A 16 -2.92 23.12 -28.71
CA VAL A 16 -1.71 22.59 -27.99
C VAL A 16 -1.90 22.49 -26.47
N PHE A 17 -3.07 22.84 -25.92
CA PHE A 17 -3.25 22.87 -24.45
C PHE A 17 -4.01 21.65 -23.86
N SER A 18 -4.18 20.59 -24.61
CA SER A 18 -5.01 19.44 -24.15
C SER A 18 -4.26 18.11 -23.95
N LEU A 19 -2.92 18.12 -23.84
CA LEU A 19 -2.13 16.88 -23.68
C LEU A 19 -1.37 16.76 -22.36
N CYS A 20 -1.68 17.54 -21.34
CA CYS A 20 -0.98 17.50 -20.05
C CYS A 20 -1.89 17.24 -18.86
N ALA A 21 -2.80 16.27 -18.92
CA ALA A 21 -3.59 15.91 -17.75
C ALA A 21 -4.00 14.44 -17.75
N SER A 22 -3.04 13.53 -17.84
CA SER A 22 -3.29 12.12 -17.55
C SER A 22 -2.07 11.48 -16.89
N SER A 23 -1.46 12.17 -15.92
CA SER A 23 -0.70 11.47 -14.89
C SER A 23 -1.73 10.90 -13.92
N LEU A 24 -2.40 9.82 -14.34
CA LEU A 24 -3.12 8.95 -13.42
C LEU A 24 -2.10 8.51 -12.39
N LEU A 25 -2.36 8.82 -11.11
CA LEU A 25 -1.75 8.12 -9.99
C LEU A 25 -1.97 6.64 -10.26
N GLN A 26 -0.98 5.98 -10.82
CA GLN A 26 -0.89 4.54 -10.77
C GLN A 26 -0.63 4.21 -9.31
N ALA A 27 -1.68 3.86 -8.58
CA ALA A 27 -1.52 3.02 -7.42
C ALA A 27 -0.78 1.80 -7.97
N GLN A 28 0.50 1.65 -7.61
CA GLN A 28 1.26 0.49 -8.06
C GLN A 28 0.65 -0.71 -7.37
N ASP A 29 -0.05 -1.52 -8.15
CA ASP A 29 -0.56 -2.80 -7.65
C ASP A 29 0.63 -3.59 -7.12
N ALA A 30 0.46 -4.18 -5.93
CA ALA A 30 1.51 -5.03 -5.37
C ALA A 30 1.90 -6.10 -6.39
N PRO A 31 3.20 -6.42 -6.53
CA PRO A 31 3.59 -7.55 -7.37
C PRO A 31 2.93 -8.82 -6.86
N PRO A 32 2.70 -9.82 -7.71
CA PRO A 32 2.13 -11.10 -7.29
C PRO A 32 2.94 -11.70 -6.15
N GLY A 33 2.26 -12.06 -5.05
CA GLY A 33 2.88 -12.65 -3.85
C GLY A 33 2.20 -13.95 -3.43
N ASP A 34 2.97 -14.85 -2.83
CA ASP A 34 2.49 -16.11 -2.24
C ASP A 34 2.17 -15.89 -0.76
N ALA A 35 0.89 -15.84 -0.41
CA ALA A 35 0.44 -15.66 0.96
C ALA A 35 0.87 -16.81 1.90
N GLY A 36 1.05 -18.04 1.38
CA GLY A 36 1.55 -19.17 2.14
C GLY A 36 3.01 -18.99 2.54
N ASN A 37 3.87 -18.60 1.60
CA ASN A 37 5.25 -18.23 1.88
C ASN A 37 5.32 -16.98 2.77
N GLY A 38 4.50 -15.98 2.52
CA GLY A 38 4.41 -14.78 3.35
C GLY A 38 4.08 -15.08 4.81
N LYS A 39 3.16 -16.03 5.07
CA LYS A 39 2.88 -16.53 6.43
C LYS A 39 4.09 -17.17 7.08
N ARG A 40 4.81 -17.99 6.32
CA ARG A 40 6.03 -18.65 6.81
C ARG A 40 7.08 -17.63 7.23
N LEU A 41 7.34 -16.64 6.37
CA LEU A 41 8.28 -15.54 6.62
C LEU A 41 7.85 -14.69 7.82
N TYR A 42 6.59 -14.30 7.87
CA TYR A 42 6.01 -13.53 8.98
C TYR A 42 6.27 -14.18 10.35
N LEU A 43 6.22 -15.51 10.40
CA LEU A 43 6.51 -16.26 11.63
C LEU A 43 8.01 -16.46 11.83
N ALA A 44 8.78 -16.72 10.77
CA ALA A 44 10.22 -16.96 10.86
C ALA A 44 11.00 -15.70 11.27
N ASP A 45 10.62 -14.54 10.72
CA ASP A 45 11.27 -13.25 10.96
C ASP A 45 10.73 -12.54 12.22
N GLY A 46 9.84 -13.19 12.97
CA GLY A 46 9.39 -12.71 14.28
C GLY A 46 8.38 -11.56 14.25
N CYS A 47 7.80 -11.21 13.09
CA CYS A 47 6.83 -10.13 12.96
C CYS A 47 5.65 -10.26 13.93
N PHE A 48 5.24 -11.51 14.20
CA PHE A 48 4.15 -11.84 15.09
C PHE A 48 4.39 -11.42 16.55
N THR A 49 5.64 -11.22 16.97
CA THR A 49 5.95 -10.85 18.36
C THR A 49 5.42 -9.47 18.73
N CYS A 50 5.37 -8.57 17.76
CA CYS A 50 4.81 -7.23 17.92
C CYS A 50 3.42 -7.09 17.30
N HIS A 51 3.20 -7.70 16.11
CA HIS A 51 1.97 -7.52 15.34
C HIS A 51 0.91 -8.61 15.57
N GLY A 52 1.23 -9.63 16.40
CA GLY A 52 0.32 -10.75 16.66
C GLY A 52 0.28 -11.79 15.56
N ARG A 53 -0.10 -13.02 15.88
CA ARG A 53 -0.07 -14.17 14.93
C ARG A 53 -1.03 -14.05 13.75
N SER A 54 -2.09 -13.29 13.93
CA SER A 54 -3.09 -12.97 12.88
C SER A 54 -3.02 -11.51 12.44
N GLY A 55 -1.90 -10.84 12.67
CA GLY A 55 -1.72 -9.44 12.30
C GLY A 55 -2.66 -8.47 13.02
N GLN A 56 -3.20 -8.87 14.18
CA GLN A 56 -4.17 -8.06 14.93
C GLN A 56 -3.56 -6.85 15.62
N GLY A 57 -2.23 -6.77 15.72
CA GLY A 57 -1.53 -5.73 16.47
C GLY A 57 -1.49 -5.98 17.97
N GLY A 58 -0.84 -5.07 18.71
CA GLY A 58 -0.86 -5.02 20.16
C GLY A 58 -0.41 -6.29 20.88
N ALA A 59 0.63 -7.00 20.35
CA ALA A 59 1.13 -8.23 20.96
C ALA A 59 2.17 -7.96 22.08
N PHE A 60 2.98 -8.95 22.42
CA PHE A 60 3.83 -8.98 23.61
C PHE A 60 4.80 -7.80 23.78
N ASN A 61 5.32 -7.24 22.69
CA ASN A 61 6.38 -6.24 22.72
C ASN A 61 5.87 -4.80 22.50
N GLY A 62 4.59 -4.53 22.73
CA GLY A 62 4.07 -3.17 22.73
C GLY A 62 2.97 -2.87 21.70
N PRO A 63 2.62 -1.60 21.54
CA PRO A 63 1.45 -1.17 20.77
C PRO A 63 1.75 -1.12 19.25
N ALA A 64 2.05 -2.26 18.64
CA ALA A 64 2.21 -2.34 17.19
C ALA A 64 0.84 -2.25 16.48
N PRO A 65 0.75 -1.61 15.30
CA PRO A 65 -0.50 -1.51 14.57
C PRO A 65 -0.97 -2.85 14.03
N SER A 66 -2.28 -2.96 13.80
CA SER A 66 -2.86 -4.08 13.05
C SER A 66 -2.36 -4.06 11.60
N LEU A 67 -1.95 -5.22 11.11
CA LEU A 67 -1.54 -5.43 9.72
C LEU A 67 -2.60 -6.16 8.91
N ALA A 68 -3.56 -6.82 9.57
CA ALA A 68 -4.62 -7.57 8.89
C ALA A 68 -5.45 -6.64 7.99
N LYS A 69 -5.46 -6.93 6.68
CA LYS A 69 -6.07 -6.08 5.64
C LYS A 69 -5.62 -4.62 5.70
N THR A 70 -4.32 -4.41 5.90
CA THR A 70 -3.78 -3.03 5.92
C THR A 70 -4.21 -2.25 4.68
N GLU A 71 -4.60 -0.99 4.87
CA GLU A 71 -4.89 -0.06 3.79
C GLU A 71 -3.62 0.59 3.21
N MET A 72 -2.46 0.31 3.81
CA MET A 72 -1.18 0.81 3.35
C MET A 72 -0.88 0.22 1.97
N PRO A 73 -0.58 1.05 0.95
CA PRO A 73 -0.13 0.56 -0.35
C PRO A 73 1.17 -0.25 -0.25
N PHE A 74 1.41 -1.16 -1.20
CA PHE A 74 2.60 -2.03 -1.19
C PHE A 74 3.92 -1.26 -1.04
N ASP A 75 4.10 -0.16 -1.76
CA ASP A 75 5.33 0.64 -1.67
C ASP A 75 5.53 1.23 -0.27
N GLY A 76 4.47 1.68 0.38
CA GLY A 76 4.51 2.13 1.77
C GLY A 76 4.85 1.00 2.74
N PHE A 77 4.25 -0.17 2.54
CA PHE A 77 4.54 -1.37 3.32
C PHE A 77 6.02 -1.79 3.18
N LYS A 78 6.53 -1.81 1.95
CA LYS A 78 7.94 -2.09 1.67
C LYS A 78 8.87 -1.03 2.27
N ALA A 79 8.54 0.25 2.12
CA ALA A 79 9.33 1.34 2.70
C ALA A 79 9.40 1.22 4.22
N GLN A 80 8.28 0.91 4.89
CA GLN A 80 8.24 0.69 6.34
C GLN A 80 9.11 -0.49 6.79
N LEU A 81 9.27 -1.54 5.99
CA LEU A 81 10.16 -2.66 6.30
C LEU A 81 11.64 -2.29 6.08
N ARG A 82 11.95 -1.43 5.11
CA ARG A 82 13.32 -1.01 4.79
C ARG A 82 13.86 0.07 5.72
N ASP A 83 13.02 1.05 6.04
CA ASP A 83 13.35 2.20 6.89
C ASP A 83 12.19 2.45 7.88
N PRO A 84 12.08 1.62 8.92
CA PRO A 84 10.93 1.63 9.81
C PRO A 84 10.94 2.85 10.74
N ALA A 85 9.73 3.33 11.06
CA ALA A 85 9.50 4.25 12.16
C ALA A 85 9.51 3.52 13.51
N ASN A 86 9.88 4.24 14.57
CA ASN A 86 9.89 3.77 15.97
C ASN A 86 10.79 2.55 16.20
N ASP A 87 10.37 1.63 17.06
CA ASP A 87 11.16 0.49 17.52
C ASP A 87 11.06 -0.74 16.60
N MET A 88 10.45 -0.63 15.43
CA MET A 88 10.39 -1.73 14.48
C MET A 88 11.79 -1.97 13.88
N PRO A 89 12.28 -3.22 13.80
CA PRO A 89 13.58 -3.50 13.17
C PRO A 89 13.53 -3.31 11.66
N ALA A 90 14.65 -2.82 11.09
CA ALA A 90 14.81 -2.69 9.64
C ALA A 90 15.24 -4.03 9.02
N TYR A 91 14.64 -4.37 7.88
CA TYR A 91 14.97 -5.57 7.12
C TYR A 91 15.67 -5.19 5.82
N SER A 92 16.98 -5.47 5.73
CA SER A 92 17.74 -5.25 4.50
C SER A 92 17.34 -6.22 3.39
N THR A 93 17.76 -5.92 2.15
CA THR A 93 17.53 -6.82 1.00
C THR A 93 18.26 -8.16 1.13
N ALA A 94 19.30 -8.23 1.97
CA ALA A 94 20.01 -9.48 2.25
C ALA A 94 19.25 -10.40 3.21
N VAL A 95 18.35 -9.84 4.04
CA VAL A 95 17.52 -10.58 5.00
C VAL A 95 16.17 -10.92 4.38
N LEU A 96 15.58 -9.98 3.67
CA LEU A 96 14.23 -10.08 3.11
C LEU A 96 14.22 -9.44 1.71
N SER A 97 14.13 -10.25 0.68
CA SER A 97 14.06 -9.78 -0.70
C SER A 97 12.75 -9.02 -0.98
N ASP A 98 12.69 -8.28 -2.08
CA ASP A 98 11.46 -7.56 -2.47
C ASP A 98 10.31 -8.53 -2.80
N GLN A 99 10.61 -9.71 -3.34
CA GLN A 99 9.60 -10.75 -3.59
C GLN A 99 9.05 -11.30 -2.25
N GLU A 100 9.90 -11.56 -1.28
CA GLU A 100 9.47 -12.01 0.04
C GLU A 100 8.63 -10.96 0.77
N ILE A 101 8.91 -9.66 0.56
CA ILE A 101 8.02 -8.58 1.03
C ILE A 101 6.66 -8.64 0.32
N ALA A 102 6.63 -8.92 -0.99
CA ALA A 102 5.37 -9.09 -1.72
C ALA A 102 4.56 -10.29 -1.20
N ASP A 103 5.24 -11.39 -0.88
CA ASP A 103 4.62 -12.57 -0.27
C ASP A 103 4.02 -12.24 1.11
N MET A 104 4.77 -11.52 1.95
CA MET A 104 4.27 -11.07 3.25
C MET A 104 3.09 -10.10 3.11
N TYR A 105 3.14 -9.19 2.13
CA TYR A 105 2.03 -8.29 1.85
C TYR A 105 0.78 -9.06 1.43
N ALA A 106 0.92 -10.05 0.54
CA ALA A 106 -0.17 -10.95 0.16
C ALA A 106 -0.75 -11.69 1.38
N PHE A 107 0.10 -12.13 2.30
CA PHE A 107 -0.34 -12.77 3.54
C PHE A 107 -1.15 -11.81 4.41
N VAL A 108 -0.66 -10.61 4.75
CA VAL A 108 -1.40 -9.68 5.62
C VAL A 108 -2.69 -9.19 4.98
N GLN A 109 -2.75 -9.09 3.65
CA GLN A 109 -3.97 -8.81 2.91
C GLN A 109 -4.98 -9.96 2.96
N SER A 110 -4.52 -11.21 3.07
CA SER A 110 -5.39 -12.39 3.17
C SER A 110 -6.02 -12.58 4.55
N LEU A 111 -5.46 -11.92 5.58
CA LEU A 111 -5.95 -12.06 6.95
C LEU A 111 -7.35 -11.43 7.11
N PRO A 112 -8.22 -12.01 7.94
CA PRO A 112 -9.48 -11.37 8.27
C PRO A 112 -9.21 -10.07 9.04
N GLY A 113 -9.80 -8.97 8.60
CA GLY A 113 -9.77 -7.70 9.32
C GLY A 113 -10.50 -7.79 10.68
N ALA A 114 -10.39 -6.75 11.48
CA ALA A 114 -11.13 -6.63 12.72
C ALA A 114 -12.65 -6.73 12.44
N ARG A 115 -13.37 -7.45 13.29
CA ARG A 115 -14.83 -7.47 13.22
C ARG A 115 -15.39 -6.10 13.61
N SER A 116 -16.43 -5.66 12.91
CA SER A 116 -17.16 -4.46 13.32
C SER A 116 -17.80 -4.70 14.70
N ALA A 117 -17.85 -3.66 15.52
CA ALA A 117 -18.50 -3.73 16.84
C ALA A 117 -19.96 -4.23 16.75
N LYS A 118 -20.67 -3.84 15.71
CA LYS A 118 -22.06 -4.30 15.43
C LYS A 118 -22.18 -5.81 15.21
N ASP A 119 -21.08 -6.48 14.82
CA ASP A 119 -21.03 -7.92 14.56
C ASP A 119 -20.57 -8.72 15.82
N ILE A 120 -20.46 -8.05 16.96
CA ILE A 120 -20.06 -8.62 18.25
C ILE A 120 -21.28 -8.50 19.19
N PRO A 121 -22.06 -9.59 19.41
CA PRO A 121 -23.32 -9.53 20.13
C PRO A 121 -23.22 -8.84 21.50
N ILE A 122 -22.21 -9.20 22.29
CA ILE A 122 -22.01 -8.66 23.65
C ILE A 122 -21.76 -7.14 23.71
N LEU A 123 -21.47 -6.49 22.59
CA LEU A 123 -21.29 -5.05 22.51
C LEU A 123 -22.55 -4.30 22.07
N ASN A 124 -23.65 -5.02 21.82
CA ASN A 124 -24.90 -4.47 21.30
C ASN A 124 -26.10 -4.72 22.23
N ASP A 125 -25.84 -5.15 23.48
CA ASP A 125 -26.86 -5.37 24.53
C ASP A 125 -27.13 -4.09 25.35
#